data_ad81acd74273fbe1b249de2ca4b48ebc
#
_entry.id   ad81acd74273fbe1b249de2ca4b48ebc
#
_cell.length_a   1.000
_cell.length_b   1.000
_cell.length_c   1.000
_cell.angle_alpha   90.00
_cell.angle_beta   90.00
_cell.angle_gamma   90.00
#
_symmetry.space_group_name_H-M   'P 1'
#
loop_
_entity.id
_entity.type
_entity.pdbx_description
1 polymer ?
#
loop_
_entity_poly.entity_id
_entity_poly.type
_entity_poly.pdbx_seq_one_letter_code
_entity_poly.pdbx_strand_id
1 'polypeptide(L)'
;MNRTFSDETLGDVFTKLDAPNVEFRHSQSAICNPIHVVYGGANLFTPETVQKLGKIALKGLREFAPDFAEFGRAMWLKGADALPQFADVVADLEKYLEEDAEKVKAYDFDAWFAWTIYRRTIEKLEREPIEDFRIDFEDGYGFRTDEEEDAHCVSSSDALAESFLQNTITPFCGFRVKSFAPETLKRAIRTLDLFLTNLIEKTEGCLPENFVVTLPKITRASEVEVLDELLTKFEKRNNIESGTIKIEIMIETTQAIINESGGIALQSLVEAANGRCASAHFGAYDYTASLNISGAHQHLRHEACNFARQMMQIALSPLNIRLSDSVTTELPIPVHKGENLTAQESQENRRVVQKAWRAHFNNVTHSLINGFYQSWDLHPAQFAARYAAVYAFFLESKDAQSKRLTSFLVKATQAATTGNQFDDAASAQGILNFFLQALSCGAMTEREVSEATNLNIDELRSISFARILEKRVNGKWKAKNGKF
;
A
#
# COMPACT_ATOMS: atom_id res chain seq x y z
N MET A 1 -42.11 -34.02 -2.88
CA MET A 1 -40.80 -34.64 -3.04
C MET A 1 -40.34 -35.14 -1.67
N ASN A 2 -40.06 -36.42 -1.51
CA ASN A 2 -39.52 -36.92 -0.27
C ASN A 2 -38.07 -36.43 -0.11
N ARG A 3 -37.79 -35.67 0.93
CA ARG A 3 -36.44 -35.24 1.30
C ARG A 3 -35.84 -36.30 2.24
N THR A 4 -34.58 -36.64 2.06
CA THR A 4 -33.85 -37.58 2.93
C THR A 4 -33.49 -36.96 4.28
N PHE A 5 -33.23 -35.65 4.30
CA PHE A 5 -32.91 -34.92 5.52
C PHE A 5 -34.13 -34.24 6.09
N SER A 6 -34.42 -34.44 7.39
CA SER A 6 -35.46 -33.71 8.10
C SER A 6 -35.04 -32.25 8.34
N ASP A 7 -36.02 -31.36 8.58
CA ASP A 7 -35.75 -29.96 8.92
C ASP A 7 -34.97 -29.83 10.25
N GLU A 8 -35.15 -30.80 11.19
CA GLU A 8 -34.37 -30.89 12.42
C GLU A 8 -32.89 -31.22 12.13
N THR A 9 -32.61 -32.19 11.25
CA THR A 9 -31.26 -32.54 10.84
C THR A 9 -30.58 -31.36 10.13
N LEU A 10 -31.30 -30.61 9.32
CA LEU A 10 -30.77 -29.41 8.66
C LEU A 10 -30.54 -28.29 9.67
N GLY A 11 -31.41 -28.11 10.67
CA GLY A 11 -31.23 -27.17 11.77
C GLY A 11 -29.95 -27.42 12.56
N ASP A 12 -29.68 -28.68 12.92
CA ASP A 12 -28.46 -29.07 13.60
C ASP A 12 -27.18 -28.82 12.77
N VAL A 13 -27.26 -29.10 11.45
CA VAL A 13 -26.15 -28.81 10.53
C VAL A 13 -25.91 -27.31 10.41
N PHE A 14 -26.97 -26.53 10.25
CA PHE A 14 -26.86 -25.06 10.17
C PHE A 14 -26.33 -24.46 11.47
N THR A 15 -26.78 -24.95 12.63
CA THR A 15 -26.25 -24.50 13.95
C THR A 15 -24.77 -24.81 14.10
N LYS A 16 -24.28 -25.93 13.56
CA LYS A 16 -22.84 -26.26 13.57
C LYS A 16 -22.03 -25.40 12.58
N LEU A 17 -22.66 -24.95 11.50
CA LEU A 17 -22.04 -24.10 10.47
C LEU A 17 -22.19 -22.60 10.81
N ASP A 18 -23.16 -22.23 11.66
CA ASP A 18 -23.35 -20.89 12.22
C ASP A 18 -22.48 -20.60 13.46
N ALA A 19 -21.62 -21.53 13.89
CA ALA A 19 -20.46 -21.15 14.68
C ALA A 19 -19.79 -19.99 13.93
N PRO A 20 -19.37 -18.89 14.63
CA PRO A 20 -19.02 -17.65 13.97
C PRO A 20 -18.02 -17.95 12.84
N ASN A 21 -18.54 -18.08 11.63
CA ASN A 21 -17.74 -17.97 10.45
C ASN A 21 -17.00 -16.67 10.70
N VAL A 22 -15.67 -16.74 10.78
CA VAL A 22 -14.87 -15.58 10.44
C VAL A 22 -15.45 -15.17 9.10
N GLU A 23 -16.46 -14.28 9.12
CA GLU A 23 -16.99 -13.72 7.90
C GLU A 23 -15.74 -13.26 7.20
N PHE A 24 -15.51 -13.77 6.01
CA PHE A 24 -14.58 -13.17 5.07
C PHE A 24 -15.12 -11.75 4.86
N ARG A 25 -14.90 -10.90 5.85
CA ARG A 25 -15.15 -9.48 5.76
C ARG A 25 -14.10 -8.97 4.79
N HIS A 26 -14.43 -9.05 3.51
CA HIS A 26 -13.84 -8.10 2.59
C HIS A 26 -14.10 -6.74 3.22
N SER A 27 -13.10 -6.22 3.90
CA SER A 27 -13.25 -5.03 4.73
C SER A 27 -13.71 -3.88 3.88
N GLN A 28 -14.62 -3.10 4.44
CA GLN A 28 -14.93 -1.77 3.90
C GLN A 28 -13.66 -0.88 3.81
N SER A 29 -12.57 -1.24 4.49
CA SER A 29 -11.27 -0.58 4.41
C SER A 29 -10.51 -0.82 3.09
N ALA A 30 -10.97 -1.74 2.22
CA ALA A 30 -10.38 -1.93 0.88
C ALA A 30 -10.50 -0.68 -0.02
N ILE A 31 -11.29 0.31 0.37
CA ILE A 31 -11.49 1.55 -0.40
C ILE A 31 -10.39 2.58 -0.15
N CYS A 32 -9.53 2.38 0.86
CA CYS A 32 -8.49 3.36 1.21
C CYS A 32 -7.24 2.68 1.78
N ASN A 33 -6.54 1.88 0.97
CA ASN A 33 -5.25 1.30 1.37
C ASN A 33 -4.12 2.14 0.78
N PRO A 34 -3.11 2.54 1.58
CA PRO A 34 -1.95 3.25 1.07
C PRO A 34 -1.13 2.35 0.14
N ILE A 35 -0.55 2.93 -0.90
CA ILE A 35 0.28 2.18 -1.86
C ILE A 35 1.76 2.14 -1.45
N HIS A 36 2.15 2.99 -0.55
CA HIS A 36 3.50 2.98 0.01
C HIS A 36 3.50 3.40 1.47
N VAL A 37 4.59 3.08 2.14
CA VAL A 37 4.95 3.62 3.44
C VAL A 37 6.36 4.20 3.38
N VAL A 38 6.58 5.30 4.09
CA VAL A 38 7.88 5.95 4.25
C VAL A 38 8.24 5.92 5.73
N TYR A 39 9.44 5.41 6.06
CA TYR A 39 10.00 5.48 7.40
C TYR A 39 11.06 6.57 7.45
N GLY A 40 10.87 7.56 8.32
CA GLY A 40 11.79 8.66 8.51
C GLY A 40 12.26 8.76 9.95
N GLY A 41 13.57 8.89 10.17
CA GLY A 41 14.16 8.98 11.52
C GLY A 41 13.52 10.10 12.34
N ALA A 42 13.19 9.83 13.60
CA ALA A 42 12.50 10.76 14.51
C ALA A 42 13.24 12.09 14.68
N ASN A 43 14.58 12.07 14.59
CA ASN A 43 15.43 13.27 14.66
C ASN A 43 15.28 14.22 13.46
N LEU A 44 14.66 13.78 12.37
CA LEU A 44 14.48 14.56 11.14
C LEU A 44 13.02 14.97 10.90
N PHE A 45 12.09 14.44 11.68
CA PHE A 45 10.68 14.71 11.48
C PHE A 45 10.29 16.11 11.93
N THR A 46 9.63 16.86 11.06
CA THR A 46 9.07 18.20 11.28
C THR A 46 7.67 18.28 10.69
N PRO A 47 6.84 19.28 11.05
CA PRO A 47 5.50 19.42 10.49
C PRO A 47 5.45 19.49 8.94
N GLU A 48 6.53 19.99 8.32
CA GLU A 48 6.62 20.12 6.86
C GLU A 48 7.30 18.93 6.17
N THR A 49 7.65 17.87 6.91
CA THR A 49 8.42 16.73 6.36
C THR A 49 7.78 16.17 5.10
N VAL A 50 6.48 15.90 5.13
CA VAL A 50 5.74 15.32 3.99
C VAL A 50 5.86 16.20 2.74
N GLN A 51 5.63 17.50 2.88
CA GLN A 51 5.69 18.47 1.78
C GLN A 51 7.13 18.66 1.26
N LYS A 52 8.13 18.64 2.16
CA LYS A 52 9.55 18.72 1.78
C LYS A 52 9.96 17.50 0.95
N LEU A 53 9.57 16.30 1.36
CA LEU A 53 9.87 15.07 0.63
C LEU A 53 9.18 15.05 -0.75
N GLY A 54 7.94 15.51 -0.85
CA GLY A 54 7.25 15.68 -2.13
C GLY A 54 7.96 16.64 -3.08
N LYS A 55 8.43 17.79 -2.57
CA LYS A 55 9.21 18.77 -3.36
C LYS A 55 10.53 18.18 -3.87
N ILE A 56 11.21 17.37 -3.05
CA ILE A 56 12.45 16.67 -3.46
C ILE A 56 12.15 15.67 -4.58
N ALA A 57 11.09 14.88 -4.45
CA ALA A 57 10.67 13.93 -5.46
C ALA A 57 10.33 14.62 -6.79
N LEU A 58 9.55 15.70 -6.74
CA LEU A 58 9.15 16.47 -7.91
C LEU A 58 10.34 17.16 -8.59
N LYS A 59 11.26 17.72 -7.80
CA LYS A 59 12.51 18.30 -8.34
C LYS A 59 13.32 17.25 -9.10
N GLY A 60 13.51 16.07 -8.51
CA GLY A 60 14.24 14.98 -9.16
C GLY A 60 13.54 14.49 -10.43
N LEU A 61 12.21 14.39 -10.42
CA LEU A 61 11.44 14.04 -11.60
C LEU A 61 11.70 15.05 -12.76
N ARG A 62 11.55 16.34 -12.49
CA ARG A 62 11.76 17.40 -13.50
C ARG A 62 13.20 17.49 -14.01
N GLU A 63 14.19 17.16 -13.17
CA GLU A 63 15.61 17.19 -13.54
C GLU A 63 16.01 15.99 -14.41
N PHE A 64 15.55 14.78 -14.06
CA PHE A 64 16.00 13.54 -14.68
C PHE A 64 15.04 12.94 -15.71
N ALA A 65 13.80 13.45 -15.79
CA ALA A 65 12.81 13.13 -16.82
C ALA A 65 11.86 14.34 -16.99
N PRO A 66 12.30 15.39 -17.71
CA PRO A 66 11.60 16.66 -17.82
C PRO A 66 10.29 16.59 -18.61
N ASP A 67 10.10 15.55 -19.41
CA ASP A 67 8.91 15.32 -20.23
C ASP A 67 8.40 13.87 -20.12
N PHE A 68 7.18 13.66 -20.61
CA PHE A 68 6.52 12.35 -20.53
C PHE A 68 7.21 11.26 -21.37
N ALA A 69 7.87 11.65 -22.46
CA ALA A 69 8.54 10.70 -23.36
C ALA A 69 9.85 10.20 -22.72
N GLU A 70 10.65 11.10 -22.12
CA GLU A 70 11.83 10.71 -21.37
C GLU A 70 11.44 9.91 -20.12
N PHE A 71 10.40 10.31 -19.41
CA PHE A 71 9.85 9.57 -18.28
C PHE A 71 9.42 8.15 -18.66
N GLY A 72 8.66 8.02 -19.74
CA GLY A 72 8.23 6.73 -20.26
C GLY A 72 9.41 5.79 -20.58
N ARG A 73 10.45 6.32 -21.22
CA ARG A 73 11.69 5.56 -21.50
C ARG A 73 12.46 5.22 -20.23
N ALA A 74 12.55 6.14 -19.28
CA ALA A 74 13.22 5.90 -18.00
C ALA A 74 12.58 4.75 -17.22
N MET A 75 11.25 4.66 -17.22
CA MET A 75 10.47 3.63 -16.52
C MET A 75 10.25 2.35 -17.34
N TRP A 76 10.64 2.32 -18.61
CA TRP A 76 10.32 1.25 -19.56
C TRP A 76 8.82 0.99 -19.69
N LEU A 77 8.04 2.07 -19.74
CA LEU A 77 6.61 1.93 -19.99
C LEU A 77 6.38 1.25 -21.35
N LYS A 78 5.29 0.52 -21.44
CA LYS A 78 4.89 -0.14 -22.68
C LYS A 78 4.78 0.88 -23.80
N GLY A 79 5.38 0.59 -24.96
CA GLY A 79 5.39 1.48 -26.11
C GLY A 79 6.37 2.67 -26.04
N ALA A 80 7.12 2.81 -24.92
CA ALA A 80 8.03 3.96 -24.73
C ALA A 80 9.13 4.10 -25.79
N ASP A 81 9.54 3.02 -26.43
CA ASP A 81 10.54 3.04 -27.52
C ASP A 81 10.01 3.74 -28.79
N ALA A 82 8.69 3.81 -28.98
CA ALA A 82 8.04 4.50 -30.09
C ALA A 82 7.83 6.00 -29.84
N LEU A 83 8.03 6.48 -28.60
CA LEU A 83 7.82 7.88 -28.24
C LEU A 83 8.85 8.80 -28.90
N PRO A 84 8.45 10.03 -29.26
CA PRO A 84 9.34 10.99 -29.91
C PRO A 84 10.58 11.27 -29.04
N GLN A 85 11.73 11.47 -29.71
CA GLN A 85 13.00 11.75 -29.04
C GLN A 85 13.39 13.24 -29.08
N PHE A 86 12.81 14.03 -29.99
CA PHE A 86 13.11 15.42 -30.10
C PHE A 86 12.17 16.26 -29.25
N ALA A 87 12.74 17.17 -28.46
CA ALA A 87 12.00 17.94 -27.46
C ALA A 87 10.88 18.83 -28.06
N ASP A 88 11.07 19.36 -29.24
CA ASP A 88 10.08 20.15 -29.98
C ASP A 88 8.87 19.27 -30.39
N VAL A 89 9.12 18.05 -30.88
CA VAL A 89 8.07 17.10 -31.24
C VAL A 89 7.31 16.63 -30.00
N VAL A 90 8.01 16.37 -28.87
CA VAL A 90 7.39 16.00 -27.60
C VAL A 90 6.50 17.14 -27.11
N ALA A 91 6.99 18.39 -27.14
CA ALA A 91 6.23 19.55 -26.68
C ALA A 91 4.98 19.82 -27.54
N ASP A 92 5.06 19.61 -28.87
CA ASP A 92 3.88 19.74 -29.74
C ASP A 92 2.86 18.62 -29.47
N LEU A 93 3.32 17.38 -29.27
CA LEU A 93 2.44 16.28 -28.95
C LEU A 93 1.79 16.47 -27.56
N GLU A 94 2.51 17.04 -26.58
CA GLU A 94 1.97 17.36 -25.26
C GLU A 94 0.83 18.38 -25.35
N LYS A 95 0.92 19.39 -26.18
CA LYS A 95 -0.18 20.35 -26.44
C LYS A 95 -1.45 19.65 -26.96
N TYR A 96 -1.29 18.69 -27.90
CA TYR A 96 -2.44 17.93 -28.41
C TYR A 96 -3.05 17.04 -27.34
N LEU A 97 -2.22 16.45 -26.46
CA LEU A 97 -2.68 15.66 -25.32
C LEU A 97 -3.41 16.51 -24.28
N GLU A 98 -2.96 17.74 -24.04
CA GLU A 98 -3.64 18.70 -23.15
C GLU A 98 -4.97 19.20 -23.73
N GLU A 99 -5.07 19.37 -25.06
CA GLU A 99 -6.32 19.79 -25.72
C GLU A 99 -7.38 18.67 -25.75
N ASP A 100 -7.00 17.44 -26.14
CA ASP A 100 -7.93 16.30 -26.26
C ASP A 100 -7.20 14.97 -26.12
N ALA A 101 -6.94 14.55 -24.88
CA ALA A 101 -6.23 13.30 -24.56
C ALA A 101 -6.94 12.05 -25.11
N GLU A 102 -8.28 12.02 -25.10
CA GLU A 102 -9.04 10.85 -25.58
C GLU A 102 -8.93 10.72 -27.12
N LYS A 103 -8.86 11.81 -27.84
CA LYS A 103 -8.60 11.79 -29.27
C LYS A 103 -7.20 11.25 -29.57
N VAL A 104 -6.17 11.71 -28.85
CA VAL A 104 -4.81 11.19 -29.01
C VAL A 104 -4.76 9.71 -28.70
N LYS A 105 -5.40 9.28 -27.62
CA LYS A 105 -5.50 7.86 -27.23
C LYS A 105 -6.01 6.96 -28.36
N ALA A 106 -6.91 7.45 -29.21
CA ALA A 106 -7.50 6.67 -30.28
C ALA A 106 -6.52 6.36 -31.42
N TYR A 107 -5.50 7.19 -31.65
CA TYR A 107 -4.52 6.99 -32.73
C TYR A 107 -3.09 6.77 -32.22
N ASP A 108 -2.75 7.21 -31.01
CA ASP A 108 -1.44 7.00 -30.36
C ASP A 108 -1.65 6.66 -28.88
N PHE A 109 -1.96 5.40 -28.62
CA PHE A 109 -2.17 4.91 -27.26
C PHE A 109 -0.90 5.02 -26.41
N ASP A 110 0.28 4.79 -26.98
CA ASP A 110 1.54 4.76 -26.25
C ASP A 110 1.92 6.17 -25.75
N ALA A 111 1.71 7.19 -26.56
CA ALA A 111 1.90 8.57 -26.15
C ALA A 111 0.90 8.99 -25.05
N TRP A 112 -0.38 8.70 -25.25
CA TRP A 112 -1.42 8.95 -24.23
C TRP A 112 -1.11 8.25 -22.92
N PHE A 113 -0.68 6.99 -22.98
CA PHE A 113 -0.37 6.18 -21.81
C PHE A 113 0.78 6.76 -21.00
N ALA A 114 1.91 7.05 -21.64
CA ALA A 114 3.07 7.64 -21.00
C ALA A 114 2.76 9.03 -20.41
N TRP A 115 2.05 9.88 -21.17
CA TRP A 115 1.64 11.21 -20.72
C TRP A 115 0.68 11.15 -19.53
N THR A 116 -0.31 10.27 -19.57
CA THR A 116 -1.27 10.12 -18.48
C THR A 116 -0.59 9.71 -17.17
N ILE A 117 0.36 8.77 -17.24
CA ILE A 117 1.12 8.33 -16.05
C ILE A 117 2.01 9.47 -15.55
N TYR A 118 2.71 10.16 -16.43
CA TYR A 118 3.56 11.31 -16.09
C TYR A 118 2.78 12.42 -15.39
N ARG A 119 1.67 12.84 -15.96
CA ARG A 119 0.78 13.88 -15.41
C ARG A 119 0.22 13.48 -14.05
N ARG A 120 -0.34 12.29 -13.93
CA ARG A 120 -0.86 11.77 -12.63
C ARG A 120 0.23 11.65 -11.58
N THR A 121 1.44 11.29 -11.97
CA THR A 121 2.60 11.25 -11.05
C THR A 121 2.93 12.65 -10.52
N ILE A 122 2.99 13.66 -11.39
CA ILE A 122 3.22 15.05 -10.99
C ILE A 122 2.11 15.53 -10.04
N GLU A 123 0.85 15.39 -10.45
CA GLU A 123 -0.31 15.80 -9.65
C GLU A 123 -0.33 15.14 -8.26
N LYS A 124 0.04 13.86 -8.18
CA LYS A 124 0.14 13.13 -6.91
C LYS A 124 1.27 13.69 -6.05
N LEU A 125 2.45 13.91 -6.62
CA LEU A 125 3.61 14.48 -5.91
C LEU A 125 3.36 15.91 -5.41
N GLU A 126 2.54 16.68 -6.11
CA GLU A 126 2.17 18.06 -5.71
C GLU A 126 1.10 18.06 -4.61
N ARG A 127 0.12 17.18 -4.67
CA ARG A 127 -1.03 17.17 -3.77
C ARG A 127 -0.84 16.32 -2.53
N GLU A 128 -0.40 15.08 -2.70
CA GLU A 128 -0.32 14.04 -1.65
C GLU A 128 0.84 13.09 -1.93
N PRO A 129 2.08 13.56 -1.72
CA PRO A 129 3.29 12.81 -2.10
C PRO A 129 3.52 11.55 -1.27
N ILE A 130 2.92 11.46 -0.08
CA ILE A 130 3.07 10.34 0.86
C ILE A 130 1.69 10.00 1.42
N GLU A 131 1.34 8.72 1.37
CA GLU A 131 0.06 8.22 1.90
C GLU A 131 0.19 7.65 3.30
N ASP A 132 1.36 7.12 3.65
CA ASP A 132 1.62 6.50 4.94
C ASP A 132 3.02 6.84 5.45
N PHE A 133 3.13 7.33 6.69
CA PHE A 133 4.40 7.74 7.27
C PHE A 133 4.62 7.14 8.66
N ARG A 134 5.83 6.62 8.89
CA ARG A 134 6.27 6.15 10.21
C ARG A 134 7.44 6.99 10.71
N ILE A 135 7.26 7.62 11.85
CA ILE A 135 8.34 8.23 12.60
C ILE A 135 9.16 7.10 13.22
N ASP A 136 10.42 6.99 12.82
CA ASP A 136 11.24 5.83 13.11
C ASP A 136 12.22 6.07 14.25
N PHE A 137 12.15 5.22 15.30
CA PHE A 137 13.11 5.19 16.40
C PHE A 137 14.03 3.96 16.34
N GLU A 138 14.00 3.20 15.24
CA GLU A 138 14.76 1.96 15.07
C GLU A 138 15.84 2.13 13.98
N ASP A 139 15.84 1.34 12.91
CA ASP A 139 16.93 1.29 11.91
C ASP A 139 17.17 2.65 11.21
N GLY A 140 16.13 3.39 10.86
CA GLY A 140 16.25 4.70 10.21
C GLY A 140 16.67 5.84 11.14
N TYR A 141 16.71 5.58 12.44
CA TYR A 141 17.10 6.57 13.46
C TYR A 141 18.57 6.43 13.90
N GLY A 142 19.06 5.18 13.99
CA GLY A 142 20.40 4.84 14.42
C GLY A 142 20.63 4.94 15.92
N PHE A 143 21.88 4.79 16.36
CA PHE A 143 22.24 4.85 17.77
C PHE A 143 22.26 6.28 18.29
N ARG A 144 21.61 6.49 19.42
CA ARG A 144 21.56 7.77 20.18
C ARG A 144 21.67 7.47 21.68
N THR A 145 22.04 8.49 22.46
CA THR A 145 21.93 8.40 23.92
C THR A 145 20.46 8.40 24.33
N ASP A 146 20.16 8.00 25.56
CA ASP A 146 18.79 8.03 26.10
C ASP A 146 18.23 9.44 26.15
N GLU A 147 19.06 10.42 26.49
CA GLU A 147 18.69 11.84 26.54
C GLU A 147 18.38 12.41 25.15
N GLU A 148 19.18 12.06 24.15
CA GLU A 148 18.93 12.47 22.76
C GLU A 148 17.63 11.85 22.23
N GLU A 149 17.40 10.57 22.51
CA GLU A 149 16.17 9.89 22.07
C GLU A 149 14.93 10.45 22.77
N ASP A 150 15.01 10.78 24.07
CA ASP A 150 13.94 11.45 24.80
C ASP A 150 13.61 12.81 24.16
N ALA A 151 14.64 13.60 23.83
CA ALA A 151 14.46 14.90 23.20
C ALA A 151 13.81 14.78 21.80
N HIS A 152 14.27 13.81 20.99
CA HIS A 152 13.69 13.55 19.67
C HIS A 152 12.27 12.96 19.77
N CYS A 153 11.99 12.18 20.81
CA CYS A 153 10.66 11.65 21.09
C CYS A 153 9.65 12.79 21.31
N VAL A 154 10.01 13.76 22.17
CA VAL A 154 9.18 14.95 22.42
C VAL A 154 9.06 15.81 21.16
N SER A 155 10.16 16.15 20.51
CA SER A 155 10.13 17.04 19.34
C SER A 155 9.35 16.43 18.15
N SER A 156 9.47 15.12 17.92
CA SER A 156 8.75 14.48 16.82
C SER A 156 7.26 14.24 17.12
N SER A 157 6.89 13.99 18.36
CA SER A 157 5.49 13.93 18.77
C SER A 157 4.82 15.31 18.78
N ASP A 158 5.53 16.39 19.15
CA ASP A 158 5.07 17.78 18.98
C ASP A 158 4.80 18.09 17.50
N ALA A 159 5.75 17.74 16.62
CA ALA A 159 5.62 17.95 15.19
C ALA A 159 4.45 17.14 14.58
N LEU A 160 4.21 15.93 15.07
CA LEU A 160 3.07 15.12 14.64
C LEU A 160 1.75 15.74 15.09
N ALA A 161 1.67 16.20 16.33
CA ALA A 161 0.50 16.90 16.86
C ALA A 161 0.19 18.17 16.05
N GLU A 162 1.23 18.97 15.76
CA GLU A 162 1.08 20.16 14.92
C GLU A 162 0.58 19.83 13.52
N SER A 163 1.15 18.83 12.86
CA SER A 163 0.71 18.36 11.54
C SER A 163 -0.75 17.89 11.57
N PHE A 164 -1.16 17.20 12.63
CA PHE A 164 -2.53 16.74 12.81
C PHE A 164 -3.51 17.91 12.96
N LEU A 165 -3.20 18.87 13.84
CA LEU A 165 -4.04 20.05 14.07
C LEU A 165 -4.14 20.96 12.84
N GLN A 166 -3.07 21.02 12.02
CA GLN A 166 -3.05 21.76 10.76
C GLN A 166 -3.65 21.00 9.58
N ASN A 167 -4.06 19.75 9.77
CA ASN A 167 -4.56 18.85 8.70
C ASN A 167 -3.55 18.68 7.54
N THR A 168 -2.26 18.59 7.88
CA THR A 168 -1.15 18.37 6.93
C THR A 168 -0.51 16.99 7.06
N ILE A 169 -1.05 16.16 7.97
CA ILE A 169 -0.62 14.79 8.20
C ILE A 169 -1.03 13.88 7.04
N THR A 170 -0.30 12.78 6.84
CA THR A 170 -0.66 11.73 5.89
C THR A 170 -1.92 10.98 6.34
N PRO A 171 -2.72 10.41 5.40
CA PRO A 171 -3.93 9.63 5.73
C PRO A 171 -3.68 8.45 6.68
N PHE A 172 -2.49 7.86 6.61
CA PHE A 172 -2.00 6.83 7.51
C PHE A 172 -0.71 7.32 8.17
N CYS A 173 -0.60 7.14 9.48
CA CYS A 173 0.59 7.58 10.21
C CYS A 173 0.83 6.73 11.45
N GLY A 174 2.00 6.90 12.04
CA GLY A 174 2.36 6.25 13.28
C GLY A 174 3.86 6.35 13.56
N PHE A 175 4.33 5.56 14.49
CA PHE A 175 5.76 5.49 14.79
C PHE A 175 6.21 4.07 15.05
N ARG A 176 7.48 3.80 14.75
CA ARG A 176 8.12 2.52 15.03
C ARG A 176 9.02 2.67 16.26
N VAL A 177 8.74 1.85 17.27
CA VAL A 177 9.61 1.72 18.45
C VAL A 177 10.78 0.79 18.17
N LYS A 178 11.77 0.75 19.05
CA LYS A 178 12.80 -0.30 19.04
C LYS A 178 12.18 -1.67 19.32
N SER A 179 12.88 -2.73 18.95
CA SER A 179 12.45 -4.10 19.24
C SER A 179 12.29 -4.37 20.73
N PHE A 180 11.49 -5.37 21.09
CA PHE A 180 11.35 -5.83 22.48
C PHE A 180 12.40 -6.88 22.87
N ALA A 181 13.57 -6.83 22.21
CA ALA A 181 14.73 -7.60 22.66
C ALA A 181 15.22 -7.11 24.04
N PRO A 182 15.86 -7.97 24.84
CA PRO A 182 16.28 -7.62 26.21
C PRO A 182 17.11 -6.32 26.30
N GLU A 183 17.92 -6.04 25.29
CA GLU A 183 18.83 -4.89 25.24
C GLU A 183 18.09 -3.57 24.96
N THR A 184 16.98 -3.63 24.23
CA THR A 184 16.24 -2.46 23.74
C THR A 184 14.89 -2.26 24.44
N LEU A 185 14.37 -3.28 25.13
CA LEU A 185 13.02 -3.29 25.73
C LEU A 185 12.73 -2.06 26.60
N LYS A 186 13.63 -1.75 27.54
CA LYS A 186 13.43 -0.60 28.45
C LYS A 186 13.34 0.72 27.68
N ARG A 187 14.21 0.86 26.67
CA ARG A 187 14.24 2.06 25.83
C ARG A 187 12.96 2.12 24.96
N ALA A 188 12.56 1.00 24.35
CA ALA A 188 11.35 0.93 23.55
C ALA A 188 10.07 1.33 24.35
N ILE A 189 9.92 0.79 25.57
CA ILE A 189 8.79 1.15 26.44
C ILE A 189 8.83 2.64 26.83
N ARG A 190 10.01 3.18 27.12
CA ARG A 190 10.16 4.59 27.47
C ARG A 190 9.79 5.48 26.28
N THR A 191 10.25 5.18 25.08
CA THR A 191 9.89 5.89 23.85
C THR A 191 8.39 5.81 23.57
N LEU A 192 7.78 4.63 23.73
CA LEU A 192 6.34 4.43 23.60
C LEU A 192 5.56 5.36 24.56
N ASP A 193 5.90 5.36 25.83
CA ASP A 193 5.21 6.15 26.85
C ASP A 193 5.38 7.64 26.63
N LEU A 194 6.60 8.13 26.41
CA LEU A 194 6.87 9.55 26.17
C LEU A 194 6.17 10.07 24.91
N PHE A 195 6.25 9.32 23.81
CA PHE A 195 5.67 9.74 22.54
C PHE A 195 4.15 9.85 22.63
N LEU A 196 3.50 8.80 23.13
CA LEU A 196 2.05 8.77 23.25
C LEU A 196 1.54 9.79 24.27
N THR A 197 2.21 9.94 25.43
CA THR A 197 1.82 10.91 26.46
C THR A 197 1.88 12.33 25.90
N ASN A 198 2.99 12.70 25.27
CA ASN A 198 3.15 14.02 24.70
C ASN A 198 2.16 14.30 23.55
N LEU A 199 1.95 13.31 22.67
CA LEU A 199 0.99 13.43 21.57
C LEU A 199 -0.43 13.70 22.08
N ILE A 200 -0.90 12.89 23.05
CA ILE A 200 -2.25 13.02 23.64
C ILE A 200 -2.42 14.35 24.37
N GLU A 201 -1.42 14.81 25.10
CA GLU A 201 -1.46 16.12 25.77
C GLU A 201 -1.63 17.27 24.75
N LYS A 202 -0.91 17.22 23.64
CA LYS A 202 -0.94 18.26 22.59
C LYS A 202 -2.20 18.24 21.73
N THR A 203 -2.85 17.09 21.60
CA THR A 203 -4.04 16.90 20.76
C THR A 203 -5.34 16.81 21.59
N GLU A 204 -5.28 17.15 22.88
CA GLU A 204 -6.44 17.13 23.78
C GLU A 204 -7.16 15.75 23.80
N GLY A 205 -6.40 14.67 23.80
CA GLY A 205 -6.93 13.30 23.83
C GLY A 205 -7.30 12.69 22.46
N CYS A 206 -7.12 13.44 21.37
CA CYS A 206 -7.41 12.95 20.02
C CYS A 206 -6.18 12.29 19.38
N LEU A 207 -6.42 11.24 18.59
CA LEU A 207 -5.41 10.60 17.76
C LEU A 207 -5.77 10.75 16.28
N PRO A 208 -4.78 10.83 15.38
CA PRO A 208 -5.05 10.76 13.96
C PRO A 208 -5.79 9.46 13.59
N GLU A 209 -6.67 9.53 12.59
CA GLU A 209 -7.25 8.34 12.01
C GLU A 209 -6.14 7.43 11.42
N ASN A 210 -6.29 6.12 11.51
CA ASN A 210 -5.29 5.15 11.07
C ASN A 210 -3.90 5.28 11.73
N PHE A 211 -3.85 5.78 12.96
CA PHE A 211 -2.62 5.84 13.75
C PHE A 211 -2.22 4.46 14.26
N VAL A 212 -0.95 4.08 14.09
CA VAL A 212 -0.41 2.79 14.52
C VAL A 212 0.90 2.91 15.28
N VAL A 213 1.16 1.94 16.16
CA VAL A 213 2.48 1.67 16.73
C VAL A 213 3.07 0.44 16.04
N THR A 214 4.22 0.60 15.42
CA THR A 214 4.91 -0.49 14.72
C THR A 214 5.90 -1.17 15.65
N LEU A 215 5.75 -2.50 15.79
CA LEU A 215 6.67 -3.36 16.55
C LEU A 215 7.60 -4.11 15.58
N PRO A 216 8.92 -3.84 15.60
CA PRO A 216 9.89 -4.52 14.74
C PRO A 216 10.46 -5.79 15.37
N LYS A 217 11.11 -6.61 14.56
CA LYS A 217 11.97 -7.75 14.92
C LYS A 217 11.31 -8.74 15.89
N ILE A 218 10.01 -8.98 15.69
CA ILE A 218 9.21 -9.88 16.51
C ILE A 218 9.72 -11.32 16.36
N THR A 219 9.89 -12.01 17.46
CA THR A 219 10.29 -13.43 17.49
C THR A 219 9.24 -14.35 18.13
N ARG A 220 8.29 -13.78 18.89
CA ARG A 220 7.27 -14.55 19.62
C ARG A 220 6.02 -13.69 19.89
N ALA A 221 4.87 -14.35 20.00
CA ALA A 221 3.59 -13.70 20.24
C ALA A 221 3.52 -12.88 21.54
N SER A 222 4.23 -13.29 22.58
CA SER A 222 4.26 -12.56 23.87
C SER A 222 4.82 -11.13 23.76
N GLU A 223 5.61 -10.81 22.74
CA GLU A 223 6.08 -9.44 22.52
C GLU A 223 4.92 -8.53 22.05
N VAL A 224 4.04 -9.06 21.21
CA VAL A 224 2.82 -8.36 20.77
C VAL A 224 1.81 -8.25 21.90
N GLU A 225 1.66 -9.31 22.72
CA GLU A 225 0.80 -9.35 23.92
C GLU A 225 1.20 -8.24 24.91
N VAL A 226 2.51 -8.11 25.18
CA VAL A 226 3.03 -7.05 26.06
C VAL A 226 2.74 -5.66 25.49
N LEU A 227 2.86 -5.47 24.17
CA LEU A 227 2.50 -4.19 23.55
C LEU A 227 1.01 -3.90 23.70
N ASP A 228 0.11 -4.87 23.46
CA ASP A 228 -1.32 -4.70 23.67
C ASP A 228 -1.65 -4.34 25.13
N GLU A 229 -1.03 -5.01 26.11
CA GLU A 229 -1.20 -4.67 27.53
C GLU A 229 -0.77 -3.25 27.87
N LEU A 230 0.37 -2.79 27.32
CA LEU A 230 0.88 -1.44 27.55
C LEU A 230 -0.09 -0.40 26.96
N LEU A 231 -0.55 -0.62 25.72
CA LEU A 231 -1.51 0.26 25.06
C LEU A 231 -2.85 0.29 25.79
N THR A 232 -3.35 -0.87 26.26
CA THR A 232 -4.60 -0.95 27.05
C THR A 232 -4.49 -0.17 28.37
N LYS A 233 -3.36 -0.28 29.08
CA LYS A 233 -3.10 0.49 30.30
C LYS A 233 -3.00 1.99 30.01
N PHE A 234 -2.35 2.35 28.90
CA PHE A 234 -2.22 3.74 28.47
C PHE A 234 -3.58 4.37 28.12
N GLU A 235 -4.38 3.69 27.30
CA GLU A 235 -5.72 4.15 26.90
C GLU A 235 -6.63 4.35 28.10
N LYS A 236 -6.65 3.35 29.01
CA LYS A 236 -7.44 3.43 30.25
C LYS A 236 -7.05 4.62 31.11
N ARG A 237 -5.74 4.88 31.27
CA ARG A 237 -5.24 6.00 32.10
C ARG A 237 -5.59 7.37 31.50
N ASN A 238 -5.66 7.44 30.18
CA ASN A 238 -5.93 8.71 29.46
C ASN A 238 -7.40 8.85 29.02
N ASN A 239 -8.31 7.96 29.48
CA ASN A 239 -9.72 7.94 29.10
C ASN A 239 -9.96 7.83 27.57
N ILE A 240 -9.08 7.11 26.87
CA ILE A 240 -9.22 6.77 25.45
C ILE A 240 -9.97 5.44 25.36
N GLU A 241 -10.82 5.30 24.36
CA GLU A 241 -11.54 4.05 24.08
C GLU A 241 -10.54 2.91 23.83
N SER A 242 -10.80 1.76 24.47
CA SER A 242 -9.92 0.59 24.34
C SER A 242 -9.85 0.11 22.88
N GLY A 243 -8.64 -0.14 22.41
CA GLY A 243 -8.39 -0.58 21.04
C GLY A 243 -8.31 0.56 20.00
N THR A 244 -8.31 1.81 20.42
CA THR A 244 -8.12 2.98 19.54
C THR A 244 -6.73 2.96 18.91
N ILE A 245 -5.67 2.77 19.70
CA ILE A 245 -4.29 2.70 19.21
C ILE A 245 -4.08 1.33 18.57
N LYS A 246 -3.83 1.32 17.26
CA LYS A 246 -3.60 0.08 16.51
C LYS A 246 -2.14 -0.34 16.54
N ILE A 247 -1.91 -1.63 16.28
CA ILE A 247 -0.60 -2.25 16.19
C ILE A 247 -0.32 -2.61 14.73
N GLU A 248 0.88 -2.32 14.31
CA GLU A 248 1.48 -2.83 13.08
C GLU A 248 2.64 -3.74 13.44
N ILE A 249 2.68 -4.93 12.86
CA ILE A 249 3.73 -5.92 13.13
C ILE A 249 4.70 -6.02 11.96
N MET A 250 5.98 -6.18 12.27
CA MET A 250 6.98 -6.44 11.24
C MET A 250 7.30 -7.93 11.15
N ILE A 251 7.19 -8.47 9.95
CA ILE A 251 7.53 -9.85 9.63
C ILE A 251 8.91 -9.85 8.96
N GLU A 252 9.94 -9.98 9.78
CA GLU A 252 11.33 -9.84 9.35
C GLU A 252 12.29 -10.82 10.04
N THR A 253 11.73 -11.72 10.85
CA THR A 253 12.46 -12.84 11.45
C THR A 253 11.87 -14.17 10.98
N THR A 254 12.67 -15.22 10.97
CA THR A 254 12.17 -16.57 10.63
C THR A 254 11.13 -17.05 11.66
N GLN A 255 11.29 -16.65 12.93
CA GLN A 255 10.39 -17.01 14.04
C GLN A 255 9.01 -16.34 13.92
N ALA A 256 8.92 -15.18 13.25
CA ALA A 256 7.63 -14.55 12.96
C ALA A 256 6.80 -15.36 11.94
N ILE A 257 7.42 -16.24 11.16
CA ILE A 257 6.76 -17.10 10.17
C ILE A 257 6.52 -18.49 10.73
N ILE A 258 7.56 -19.13 11.28
CA ILE A 258 7.51 -20.48 11.87
C ILE A 258 8.00 -20.37 13.31
N ASN A 259 7.16 -20.73 14.28
CA ASN A 259 7.50 -20.69 15.69
C ASN A 259 8.39 -21.88 16.13
N GLU A 260 8.85 -21.85 17.36
CA GLU A 260 9.75 -22.88 17.93
C GLU A 260 9.16 -24.30 17.91
N SER A 261 7.84 -24.43 17.89
CA SER A 261 7.16 -25.75 17.79
C SER A 261 7.00 -26.23 16.34
N GLY A 262 7.45 -25.45 15.35
CA GLY A 262 7.29 -25.76 13.92
C GLY A 262 5.92 -25.39 13.35
N GLY A 263 5.07 -24.70 14.10
CA GLY A 263 3.77 -24.18 13.66
C GLY A 263 3.89 -22.81 12.99
N ILE A 264 2.83 -22.41 12.24
CA ILE A 264 2.72 -21.08 11.65
C ILE A 264 2.53 -20.06 12.77
N ALA A 265 3.46 -19.09 12.90
CA ALA A 265 3.44 -18.07 13.95
C ALA A 265 2.49 -16.90 13.63
N LEU A 266 2.31 -16.57 12.35
CA LEU A 266 1.65 -15.34 11.89
C LEU A 266 0.25 -15.10 12.49
N GLN A 267 -0.58 -16.14 12.58
CA GLN A 267 -1.92 -16.01 13.16
C GLN A 267 -1.86 -15.72 14.66
N SER A 268 -0.96 -16.40 15.40
CA SER A 268 -0.80 -16.15 16.84
C SER A 268 -0.26 -14.76 17.15
N LEU A 269 0.56 -14.17 16.26
CA LEU A 269 0.98 -12.76 16.39
C LEU A 269 -0.21 -11.79 16.29
N VAL A 270 -1.12 -12.05 15.37
CA VAL A 270 -2.33 -11.22 15.20
C VAL A 270 -3.31 -11.42 16.35
N GLU A 271 -3.51 -12.66 16.81
CA GLU A 271 -4.35 -12.98 17.97
C GLU A 271 -3.83 -12.31 19.25
N ALA A 272 -2.51 -12.28 19.45
CA ALA A 272 -1.86 -11.61 20.57
C ALA A 272 -2.09 -10.11 20.63
N ALA A 273 -2.39 -9.47 19.48
CA ALA A 273 -2.76 -8.07 19.42
C ALA A 273 -4.21 -7.77 19.83
N ASN A 274 -4.99 -8.79 20.21
CA ASN A 274 -6.36 -8.68 20.74
C ASN A 274 -7.27 -7.73 19.91
N GLY A 275 -7.23 -7.86 18.57
CA GLY A 275 -8.02 -7.04 17.63
C GLY A 275 -7.41 -5.67 17.28
N ARG A 276 -6.20 -5.34 17.77
CA ARG A 276 -5.50 -4.10 17.44
C ARG A 276 -4.66 -4.22 16.18
N CYS A 277 -4.30 -5.42 15.71
CA CYS A 277 -3.44 -5.58 14.55
C CYS A 277 -4.14 -5.03 13.30
N ALA A 278 -3.57 -3.99 12.70
CA ALA A 278 -4.10 -3.33 11.51
C ALA A 278 -3.32 -3.68 10.24
N SER A 279 -2.02 -3.95 10.37
CA SER A 279 -1.12 -4.19 9.25
C SER A 279 0.06 -5.07 9.63
N ALA A 280 0.64 -5.73 8.62
CA ALA A 280 1.85 -6.51 8.72
C ALA A 280 2.81 -6.12 7.59
N HIS A 281 4.01 -5.67 7.95
CA HIS A 281 5.03 -5.21 7.02
C HIS A 281 6.17 -6.22 6.90
N PHE A 282 6.54 -6.54 5.67
CA PHE A 282 7.62 -7.48 5.40
C PHE A 282 8.98 -6.78 5.40
N GLY A 283 9.92 -7.26 6.23
CA GLY A 283 11.30 -6.78 6.28
C GLY A 283 12.25 -7.75 5.59
N ALA A 284 12.39 -7.65 4.26
CA ALA A 284 13.13 -8.62 3.44
C ALA A 284 14.62 -8.75 3.80
N TYR A 285 15.25 -7.67 4.25
CA TYR A 285 16.71 -7.68 4.51
C TYR A 285 17.06 -8.35 5.83
N ASP A 286 16.36 -8.02 6.92
CA ASP A 286 16.48 -8.73 8.19
C ASP A 286 16.09 -10.21 8.03
N TYR A 287 15.01 -10.49 7.30
CA TYR A 287 14.56 -11.85 7.02
C TYR A 287 15.62 -12.65 6.26
N THR A 288 16.17 -12.12 5.18
CA THR A 288 17.19 -12.82 4.39
C THR A 288 18.52 -12.92 5.14
N ALA A 289 18.87 -11.94 5.98
CA ALA A 289 20.02 -12.03 6.87
C ALA A 289 19.85 -13.16 7.89
N SER A 290 18.66 -13.33 8.49
CA SER A 290 18.37 -14.42 9.42
C SER A 290 18.43 -15.82 8.77
N LEU A 291 18.28 -15.89 7.44
CA LEU A 291 18.51 -17.09 6.63
C LEU A 291 19.96 -17.29 6.20
N ASN A 292 20.89 -16.47 6.70
CA ASN A 292 22.29 -16.50 6.33
C ASN A 292 22.56 -16.26 4.82
N ILE A 293 21.68 -15.50 4.15
CA ILE A 293 21.88 -15.07 2.77
C ILE A 293 22.85 -13.90 2.76
N SER A 294 23.92 -14.03 1.95
CA SER A 294 24.94 -13.00 1.82
C SER A 294 24.35 -11.66 1.35
N GLY A 295 24.80 -10.53 1.91
CA GLY A 295 24.34 -9.19 1.58
C GLY A 295 24.34 -8.86 0.08
N ALA A 296 25.29 -9.44 -0.69
CA ALA A 296 25.33 -9.28 -2.15
C ALA A 296 24.13 -9.91 -2.89
N HIS A 297 23.41 -10.81 -2.23
CA HIS A 297 22.26 -11.54 -2.78
C HIS A 297 20.94 -11.18 -2.10
N GLN A 298 20.97 -10.29 -1.11
CA GLN A 298 19.77 -9.81 -0.44
C GLN A 298 19.06 -8.76 -1.32
N HIS A 299 17.90 -9.12 -1.80
CA HIS A 299 17.02 -8.21 -2.56
C HIS A 299 15.57 -8.64 -2.46
N LEU A 300 14.63 -7.70 -2.67
CA LEU A 300 13.19 -7.91 -2.54
C LEU A 300 12.68 -9.15 -3.29
N ARG A 301 13.18 -9.42 -4.49
CA ARG A 301 12.71 -10.53 -5.34
C ARG A 301 13.47 -11.85 -5.11
N HIS A 302 14.25 -11.96 -4.02
CA HIS A 302 14.89 -13.22 -3.66
C HIS A 302 13.83 -14.31 -3.41
N GLU A 303 14.10 -15.56 -3.80
CA GLU A 303 13.14 -16.67 -3.70
C GLU A 303 12.66 -16.91 -2.27
N ALA A 304 13.54 -16.78 -1.28
CA ALA A 304 13.18 -16.85 0.13
C ALA A 304 12.09 -15.83 0.53
N CYS A 305 12.13 -14.62 -0.06
CA CYS A 305 11.12 -13.59 0.17
C CYS A 305 9.75 -13.99 -0.42
N ASN A 306 9.71 -14.76 -1.52
CA ASN A 306 8.46 -15.27 -2.08
C ASN A 306 7.77 -16.21 -1.10
N PHE A 307 8.52 -17.09 -0.43
CA PHE A 307 7.98 -17.96 0.61
C PHE A 307 7.36 -17.14 1.76
N ALA A 308 8.07 -16.15 2.29
CA ALA A 308 7.56 -15.30 3.36
C ALA A 308 6.27 -14.57 2.97
N ARG A 309 6.23 -13.96 1.76
CA ARG A 309 5.04 -13.29 1.21
C ARG A 309 3.85 -14.23 1.10
N GLN A 310 4.05 -15.44 0.58
CA GLN A 310 2.98 -16.43 0.47
C GLN A 310 2.44 -16.83 1.84
N MET A 311 3.32 -17.04 2.82
CA MET A 311 2.92 -17.35 4.19
C MET A 311 2.11 -16.20 4.80
N MET A 312 2.55 -14.95 4.63
CA MET A 312 1.80 -13.78 5.07
C MET A 312 0.40 -13.72 4.43
N GLN A 313 0.29 -13.93 3.14
CA GLN A 313 -1.01 -13.91 2.45
C GLN A 313 -1.93 -15.04 2.94
N ILE A 314 -1.44 -16.28 2.99
CA ILE A 314 -2.24 -17.43 3.42
C ILE A 314 -2.74 -17.26 4.86
N ALA A 315 -1.88 -16.79 5.77
CA ALA A 315 -2.21 -16.69 7.18
C ALA A 315 -3.02 -15.42 7.53
N LEU A 316 -2.78 -14.29 6.86
CA LEU A 316 -3.26 -12.98 7.29
C LEU A 316 -4.40 -12.41 6.43
N SER A 317 -4.53 -12.82 5.15
CA SER A 317 -5.63 -12.36 4.30
C SER A 317 -7.02 -12.70 4.86
N PRO A 318 -7.26 -13.89 5.46
CA PRO A 318 -8.55 -14.18 6.09
C PRO A 318 -8.88 -13.29 7.28
N LEU A 319 -7.87 -12.70 7.92
CA LEU A 319 -8.00 -11.84 9.10
C LEU A 319 -8.15 -10.36 8.76
N ASN A 320 -8.15 -10.02 7.47
CA ASN A 320 -8.29 -8.64 6.99
C ASN A 320 -7.16 -7.71 7.46
N ILE A 321 -5.95 -8.23 7.57
CA ILE A 321 -4.74 -7.47 7.90
C ILE A 321 -4.15 -6.90 6.60
N ARG A 322 -3.88 -5.59 6.57
CA ARG A 322 -3.18 -4.96 5.44
C ARG A 322 -1.76 -5.49 5.36
N LEU A 323 -1.31 -5.80 4.15
CA LEU A 323 0.02 -6.34 3.90
C LEU A 323 0.87 -5.33 3.14
N SER A 324 2.07 -5.06 3.63
CA SER A 324 3.07 -4.27 2.95
C SER A 324 4.28 -5.13 2.59
N ASP A 325 4.72 -5.08 1.34
CA ASP A 325 5.99 -5.66 0.91
C ASP A 325 7.16 -4.76 1.34
N SER A 326 8.38 -5.19 1.10
CA SER A 326 9.61 -4.56 1.58
C SER A 326 10.13 -3.46 0.63
N VAL A 327 11.38 -3.09 0.77
CA VAL A 327 12.06 -1.94 0.16
C VAL A 327 12.88 -2.30 -1.08
N THR A 328 13.15 -1.30 -1.92
CA THR A 328 14.22 -1.30 -2.91
C THR A 328 15.39 -0.48 -2.36
N THR A 329 16.57 -1.07 -2.26
CA THR A 329 17.76 -0.41 -1.69
C THR A 329 18.54 0.42 -2.70
N GLU A 330 18.35 0.21 -4.01
CA GLU A 330 18.92 1.07 -5.03
C GLU A 330 18.24 2.43 -5.02
N LEU A 331 18.99 3.46 -4.60
CA LEU A 331 18.48 4.81 -4.51
C LEU A 331 18.73 5.60 -5.80
N PRO A 332 17.73 6.31 -6.35
CA PRO A 332 17.88 7.16 -7.53
C PRO A 332 18.53 8.50 -7.14
N ILE A 333 19.79 8.45 -6.73
CA ILE A 333 20.57 9.59 -6.29
C ILE A 333 21.75 9.81 -7.25
N PRO A 334 21.97 11.06 -7.73
CA PRO A 334 23.07 11.38 -8.61
C PRO A 334 24.43 11.15 -7.95
N VAL A 335 25.41 10.67 -8.71
CA VAL A 335 26.76 10.39 -8.22
C VAL A 335 27.67 11.64 -8.24
N HIS A 336 27.44 12.53 -9.19
CA HIS A 336 28.15 13.82 -9.28
C HIS A 336 27.30 14.92 -8.67
N LYS A 337 27.93 15.76 -7.84
CA LYS A 337 27.27 16.87 -7.11
C LYS A 337 27.97 18.18 -7.47
N GLY A 338 27.22 19.27 -7.53
CA GLY A 338 27.73 20.61 -7.80
C GLY A 338 26.89 21.34 -8.85
N GLU A 339 27.11 22.66 -8.97
CA GLU A 339 26.34 23.53 -9.87
C GLU A 339 26.90 23.53 -11.31
N ASN A 340 28.20 23.17 -11.48
CA ASN A 340 28.91 23.25 -12.76
C ASN A 340 29.33 21.84 -13.24
N LEU A 341 28.34 20.95 -13.42
CA LEU A 341 28.60 19.62 -13.96
C LEU A 341 28.90 19.70 -15.45
N THR A 342 29.89 18.92 -15.89
CA THR A 342 30.11 18.70 -17.32
C THR A 342 28.92 17.95 -17.95
N ALA A 343 28.80 18.03 -19.27
CA ALA A 343 27.78 17.29 -20.00
C ALA A 343 27.89 15.76 -19.75
N GLN A 344 29.11 15.24 -19.60
CA GLN A 344 29.35 13.82 -19.31
C GLN A 344 28.86 13.45 -17.91
N GLU A 345 29.18 14.24 -16.89
CA GLU A 345 28.72 14.01 -15.50
C GLU A 345 27.20 14.10 -15.39
N SER A 346 26.58 15.09 -16.08
CA SER A 346 25.13 15.23 -16.13
C SER A 346 24.46 14.01 -16.78
N GLN A 347 25.04 13.49 -17.86
CA GLN A 347 24.55 12.29 -18.53
C GLN A 347 24.73 11.03 -17.66
N GLU A 348 25.84 10.90 -16.93
CA GLU A 348 26.04 9.81 -15.99
C GLU A 348 25.05 9.84 -14.84
N ASN A 349 24.82 11.01 -14.23
CA ASN A 349 23.79 11.22 -13.21
C ASN A 349 22.41 10.76 -13.69
N ARG A 350 22.03 11.19 -14.89
CA ARG A 350 20.75 10.81 -15.50
C ARG A 350 20.64 9.29 -15.66
N ARG A 351 21.68 8.66 -16.22
CA ARG A 351 21.74 7.21 -16.40
C ARG A 351 21.62 6.44 -15.07
N VAL A 352 22.31 6.89 -14.02
CA VAL A 352 22.31 6.23 -12.70
C VAL A 352 20.92 6.36 -12.05
N VAL A 353 20.35 7.57 -12.05
CA VAL A 353 19.03 7.83 -11.47
C VAL A 353 17.94 7.03 -12.20
N GLN A 354 17.90 7.07 -13.52
CA GLN A 354 16.91 6.35 -14.32
C GLN A 354 17.06 4.83 -14.19
N LYS A 355 18.29 4.31 -14.05
CA LYS A 355 18.53 2.89 -13.75
C LYS A 355 17.92 2.49 -12.40
N ALA A 356 18.13 3.29 -11.36
CA ALA A 356 17.57 3.04 -10.03
C ALA A 356 16.02 3.18 -10.03
N TRP A 357 15.45 4.15 -10.74
CA TRP A 357 13.99 4.23 -10.94
C TRP A 357 13.44 2.96 -11.57
N ARG A 358 14.08 2.44 -12.60
CA ARG A 358 13.67 1.20 -13.26
C ARG A 358 13.73 -0.02 -12.33
N ALA A 359 14.77 -0.11 -11.51
CA ALA A 359 14.86 -1.16 -10.50
C ALA A 359 13.70 -1.08 -9.51
N HIS A 360 13.39 0.13 -9.04
CA HIS A 360 12.27 0.37 -8.13
C HIS A 360 10.92 0.09 -8.79
N PHE A 361 10.68 0.61 -9.99
CA PHE A 361 9.49 0.33 -10.81
C PHE A 361 9.23 -1.17 -10.95
N ASN A 362 10.27 -1.94 -11.32
CA ASN A 362 10.16 -3.39 -11.47
C ASN A 362 9.87 -4.12 -10.15
N ASN A 363 10.42 -3.65 -9.03
CA ASN A 363 10.14 -4.22 -7.71
C ASN A 363 8.72 -3.93 -7.25
N VAL A 364 8.24 -2.70 -7.45
CA VAL A 364 6.84 -2.32 -7.17
C VAL A 364 5.87 -3.13 -8.01
N THR A 365 6.13 -3.25 -9.32
CA THR A 365 5.31 -4.07 -10.23
C THR A 365 5.30 -5.53 -9.79
N HIS A 366 6.45 -6.07 -9.35
CA HIS A 366 6.53 -7.42 -8.80
C HIS A 366 5.65 -7.59 -7.56
N SER A 367 5.67 -6.64 -6.62
CA SER A 367 4.82 -6.66 -5.42
C SER A 367 3.34 -6.63 -5.80
N LEU A 368 2.93 -5.74 -6.73
CA LEU A 368 1.54 -5.63 -7.22
C LEU A 368 1.04 -6.93 -7.87
N ILE A 369 1.85 -7.55 -8.73
CA ILE A 369 1.52 -8.84 -9.39
C ILE A 369 1.31 -9.94 -8.35
N ASN A 370 2.06 -9.89 -7.24
CA ASN A 370 1.94 -10.85 -6.14
C ASN A 370 0.90 -10.45 -5.08
N GLY A 371 0.06 -9.43 -5.34
CA GLY A 371 -1.04 -9.04 -4.47
C GLY A 371 -0.66 -8.17 -3.27
N PHE A 372 0.56 -7.62 -3.26
CA PHE A 372 1.00 -6.62 -2.29
C PHE A 372 0.84 -5.23 -2.90
N TYR A 373 -0.20 -4.52 -2.52
CA TYR A 373 -0.51 -3.18 -3.05
C TYR A 373 0.24 -2.07 -2.33
N GLN A 374 0.79 -2.33 -1.16
CA GLN A 374 1.69 -1.45 -0.41
C GLN A 374 3.11 -2.03 -0.37
N SER A 375 4.13 -1.17 -0.43
CA SER A 375 5.52 -1.48 -0.10
C SER A 375 6.28 -0.22 0.30
N TRP A 376 7.55 -0.34 0.73
CA TRP A 376 8.27 0.78 1.30
C TRP A 376 9.04 1.58 0.27
N ASP A 377 9.14 2.90 0.52
CA ASP A 377 10.08 3.80 -0.13
C ASP A 377 11.08 4.33 0.91
N LEU A 378 12.37 4.16 0.62
CA LEU A 378 13.45 4.60 1.50
C LEU A 378 13.83 6.07 1.30
N HIS A 379 13.53 6.63 0.13
CA HIS A 379 13.98 7.96 -0.24
C HIS A 379 12.96 8.61 -1.18
N PRO A 380 12.70 9.93 -1.06
CA PRO A 380 11.72 10.62 -1.90
C PRO A 380 12.02 10.54 -3.40
N ALA A 381 13.27 10.37 -3.80
CA ALA A 381 13.63 10.16 -5.21
C ALA A 381 13.00 8.89 -5.83
N GLN A 382 12.51 7.94 -5.01
CA GLN A 382 11.82 6.73 -5.47
C GLN A 382 10.34 6.98 -5.82
N PHE A 383 9.72 8.04 -5.29
CA PHE A 383 8.27 8.25 -5.39
C PHE A 383 7.77 8.33 -6.84
N ALA A 384 8.53 8.97 -7.73
CA ALA A 384 8.15 9.04 -9.14
C ALA A 384 8.03 7.65 -9.79
N ALA A 385 8.97 6.75 -9.50
CA ALA A 385 8.94 5.38 -9.99
C ALA A 385 7.84 4.54 -9.31
N ARG A 386 7.57 4.80 -8.03
CA ARG A 386 6.45 4.19 -7.29
C ARG A 386 5.14 4.45 -7.98
N TYR A 387 4.79 5.73 -8.17
CA TYR A 387 3.53 6.13 -8.77
C TYR A 387 3.43 5.70 -10.23
N ALA A 388 4.54 5.78 -10.98
CA ALA A 388 4.58 5.26 -12.34
C ALA A 388 4.23 3.76 -12.41
N ALA A 389 4.82 2.94 -11.55
CA ALA A 389 4.57 1.49 -11.53
C ALA A 389 3.11 1.16 -11.18
N VAL A 390 2.56 1.83 -10.16
CA VAL A 390 1.16 1.63 -9.74
C VAL A 390 0.20 2.04 -10.85
N TYR A 391 0.39 3.21 -11.44
CA TYR A 391 -0.51 3.70 -12.49
C TYR A 391 -0.40 2.88 -13.76
N ALA A 392 0.81 2.48 -14.16
CA ALA A 392 1.01 1.59 -15.31
C ALA A 392 0.30 0.25 -15.10
N PHE A 393 0.46 -0.39 -13.95
CA PHE A 393 -0.16 -1.68 -13.62
C PHE A 393 -1.69 -1.67 -13.81
N PHE A 394 -2.36 -0.63 -13.32
CA PHE A 394 -3.81 -0.52 -13.44
C PHE A 394 -4.26 -0.09 -14.84
N LEU A 395 -3.60 0.89 -15.44
CA LEU A 395 -4.02 1.43 -16.74
C LEU A 395 -3.78 0.46 -17.90
N GLU A 396 -2.68 -0.30 -17.89
CA GLU A 396 -2.42 -1.35 -18.90
C GLU A 396 -3.49 -2.43 -18.94
N SER A 397 -4.02 -2.81 -17.78
CA SER A 397 -4.98 -3.89 -17.65
C SER A 397 -6.44 -3.42 -17.74
N LYS A 398 -6.71 -2.12 -17.66
CA LYS A 398 -8.05 -1.52 -17.55
C LYS A 398 -9.03 -2.06 -18.55
N ASP A 399 -8.71 -2.00 -19.85
CA ASP A 399 -9.66 -2.34 -20.92
C ASP A 399 -9.95 -3.84 -20.98
N ALA A 400 -8.95 -4.69 -20.71
CA ALA A 400 -9.12 -6.12 -20.65
C ALA A 400 -10.01 -6.53 -19.47
N GLN A 401 -9.75 -5.97 -18.29
CA GLN A 401 -10.55 -6.24 -17.09
C GLN A 401 -11.98 -5.69 -17.22
N SER A 402 -12.15 -4.50 -17.82
CA SER A 402 -13.47 -3.92 -18.12
C SER A 402 -14.32 -4.83 -19.01
N LYS A 403 -13.75 -5.32 -20.11
CA LYS A 403 -14.47 -6.24 -21.03
C LYS A 403 -14.89 -7.53 -20.34
N ARG A 404 -14.02 -8.11 -19.50
CA ARG A 404 -14.31 -9.33 -18.75
C ARG A 404 -15.45 -9.09 -17.76
N LEU A 405 -15.38 -8.04 -16.93
CA LEU A 405 -16.42 -7.72 -15.95
C LEU A 405 -17.77 -7.45 -16.62
N THR A 406 -17.79 -6.64 -17.68
CA THR A 406 -19.01 -6.34 -18.43
C THR A 406 -19.62 -7.59 -19.06
N SER A 407 -18.80 -8.44 -19.65
CA SER A 407 -19.26 -9.72 -20.23
C SER A 407 -19.92 -10.60 -19.17
N PHE A 408 -19.34 -10.69 -17.98
CA PHE A 408 -19.89 -11.45 -16.88
C PHE A 408 -21.21 -10.85 -16.35
N LEU A 409 -21.28 -9.54 -16.18
CA LEU A 409 -22.49 -8.84 -15.75
C LEU A 409 -23.67 -9.00 -16.73
N VAL A 410 -23.39 -9.01 -18.04
CA VAL A 410 -24.42 -9.19 -19.08
C VAL A 410 -24.98 -10.62 -19.07
N LYS A 411 -24.15 -11.62 -18.87
CA LYS A 411 -24.54 -13.02 -18.86
C LYS A 411 -25.19 -13.48 -17.55
N ALA A 412 -25.26 -12.56 -16.56
CA ALA A 412 -25.98 -12.72 -15.30
C ALA A 412 -25.77 -14.10 -14.63
N THR A 413 -24.61 -14.31 -14.00
CA THR A 413 -24.32 -15.48 -13.16
C THR A 413 -24.00 -16.80 -13.87
N GLN A 414 -24.02 -16.89 -15.18
CA GLN A 414 -23.52 -18.05 -15.90
C GLN A 414 -22.03 -17.90 -16.14
N ALA A 415 -21.29 -18.98 -15.96
CA ALA A 415 -19.89 -19.06 -16.38
C ALA A 415 -19.76 -18.60 -17.84
N ALA A 416 -18.83 -17.67 -18.06
CA ALA A 416 -18.68 -17.00 -19.35
C ALA A 416 -17.27 -17.08 -19.87
N THR A 417 -17.14 -17.16 -21.18
CA THR A 417 -15.84 -17.00 -21.85
C THR A 417 -15.76 -15.64 -22.52
N THR A 418 -14.64 -14.91 -22.32
CA THR A 418 -14.33 -13.69 -23.03
C THR A 418 -13.05 -13.95 -23.84
N GLY A 419 -13.21 -14.14 -25.14
CA GLY A 419 -12.12 -14.66 -26.00
C GLY A 419 -11.73 -16.08 -25.55
N ASN A 420 -10.46 -16.28 -25.20
CA ASN A 420 -9.92 -17.54 -24.72
C ASN A 420 -9.93 -17.67 -23.18
N GLN A 421 -10.54 -16.72 -22.46
CA GLN A 421 -10.58 -16.71 -21.00
C GLN A 421 -11.97 -17.12 -20.50
N PHE A 422 -11.96 -17.97 -19.47
CA PHE A 422 -13.15 -18.41 -18.75
C PHE A 422 -13.27 -17.61 -17.45
N ASP A 423 -14.43 -17.03 -17.20
CA ASP A 423 -14.73 -16.25 -16.00
C ASP A 423 -15.91 -16.85 -15.23
N ASP A 424 -15.72 -16.99 -13.92
CA ASP A 424 -16.72 -17.39 -12.94
C ASP A 424 -16.94 -16.28 -11.87
N ALA A 425 -17.72 -16.59 -10.84
CA ALA A 425 -18.01 -15.61 -9.78
C ALA A 425 -16.75 -15.18 -9.00
N ALA A 426 -15.77 -16.07 -8.82
CA ALA A 426 -14.52 -15.75 -8.14
C ALA A 426 -13.65 -14.84 -9.01
N SER A 427 -13.57 -15.10 -10.31
CA SER A 427 -12.89 -14.22 -11.28
C SER A 427 -13.52 -12.82 -11.29
N ALA A 428 -14.85 -12.72 -11.26
CA ALA A 428 -15.57 -11.45 -11.26
C ALA A 428 -15.30 -10.64 -9.99
N GLN A 429 -15.21 -11.30 -8.82
CA GLN A 429 -14.80 -10.64 -7.57
C GLN A 429 -13.36 -10.13 -7.65
N GLY A 430 -12.45 -10.91 -8.21
CA GLY A 430 -11.06 -10.48 -8.43
C GLY A 430 -10.96 -9.25 -9.34
N ILE A 431 -11.77 -9.18 -10.39
CA ILE A 431 -11.83 -8.02 -11.28
C ILE A 431 -12.44 -6.81 -10.57
N LEU A 432 -13.48 -6.98 -9.75
CA LEU A 432 -14.05 -5.90 -8.95
C LEU A 432 -12.99 -5.33 -7.99
N ASN A 433 -12.26 -6.20 -7.30
CA ASN A 433 -11.18 -5.79 -6.40
C ASN A 433 -10.08 -5.00 -7.13
N PHE A 434 -9.73 -5.38 -8.37
CA PHE A 434 -8.80 -4.62 -9.20
C PHE A 434 -9.26 -3.17 -9.41
N PHE A 435 -10.53 -2.93 -9.76
CA PHE A 435 -11.06 -1.58 -9.95
C PHE A 435 -11.15 -0.80 -8.64
N LEU A 436 -11.51 -1.45 -7.54
CA LEU A 436 -11.54 -0.83 -6.21
C LEU A 436 -10.14 -0.38 -5.76
N GLN A 437 -9.11 -1.18 -6.01
CA GLN A 437 -7.72 -0.82 -5.72
C GLN A 437 -7.24 0.32 -6.63
N ALA A 438 -7.57 0.28 -7.93
CA ALA A 438 -7.24 1.36 -8.86
C ALA A 438 -7.86 2.70 -8.45
N LEU A 439 -9.08 2.67 -7.92
CA LEU A 439 -9.75 3.85 -7.37
C LEU A 439 -9.06 4.34 -6.09
N SER A 440 -8.78 3.43 -5.16
CA SER A 440 -8.16 3.75 -3.87
C SER A 440 -6.81 4.43 -4.01
N CYS A 441 -5.95 3.96 -4.91
CA CYS A 441 -4.61 4.52 -5.13
C CYS A 441 -4.57 5.73 -6.08
N GLY A 442 -5.70 6.17 -6.61
CA GLY A 442 -5.77 7.29 -7.56
C GLY A 442 -5.30 6.96 -8.99
N ALA A 443 -5.07 5.67 -9.30
CA ALA A 443 -4.76 5.24 -10.67
C ALA A 443 -5.93 5.49 -11.64
N MET A 444 -7.15 5.45 -11.13
CA MET A 444 -8.38 5.78 -11.87
C MET A 444 -9.28 6.66 -11.00
N THR A 445 -10.02 7.56 -11.65
CA THR A 445 -11.07 8.35 -11.02
C THR A 445 -12.37 7.54 -10.86
N GLU A 446 -13.28 7.98 -9.98
CA GLU A 446 -14.62 7.37 -9.84
C GLU A 446 -15.35 7.30 -11.18
N ARG A 447 -15.25 8.35 -12.00
CA ARG A 447 -15.83 8.40 -13.32
C ARG A 447 -15.24 7.34 -14.25
N GLU A 448 -13.91 7.24 -14.32
CA GLU A 448 -13.24 6.24 -15.17
C GLU A 448 -13.57 4.80 -14.76
N VAL A 449 -13.66 4.52 -13.44
CA VAL A 449 -14.05 3.20 -12.96
C VAL A 449 -15.52 2.92 -13.28
N SER A 450 -16.42 3.88 -13.08
CA SER A 450 -17.84 3.73 -13.39
C SER A 450 -18.07 3.48 -14.89
N GLU A 451 -17.39 4.24 -15.75
CA GLU A 451 -17.44 4.05 -17.22
C GLU A 451 -16.85 2.68 -17.64
N ALA A 452 -15.72 2.27 -17.02
CA ALA A 452 -15.07 1.00 -17.32
C ALA A 452 -15.89 -0.23 -16.87
N THR A 453 -16.54 -0.15 -15.72
CA THR A 453 -17.23 -1.31 -15.11
C THR A 453 -18.73 -1.35 -15.41
N ASN A 454 -19.30 -0.24 -15.84
CA ASN A 454 -20.74 -0.05 -15.96
C ASN A 454 -21.48 -0.25 -14.61
N LEU A 455 -20.76 0.06 -13.51
CA LEU A 455 -21.27 0.06 -12.13
C LEU A 455 -21.35 1.50 -11.61
N ASN A 456 -22.40 1.81 -10.86
CA ASN A 456 -22.44 3.08 -10.14
C ASN A 456 -21.59 3.00 -8.85
N ILE A 457 -21.33 4.16 -8.24
CA ILE A 457 -20.46 4.25 -7.07
C ILE A 457 -21.00 3.47 -5.86
N ASP A 458 -22.32 3.39 -5.69
CA ASP A 458 -22.92 2.62 -4.58
C ASP A 458 -22.79 1.11 -4.79
N GLU A 459 -22.85 0.65 -6.06
CA GLU A 459 -22.54 -0.74 -6.40
C GLU A 459 -21.08 -1.06 -6.16
N LEU A 460 -20.16 -0.18 -6.55
CA LEU A 460 -18.74 -0.32 -6.28
C LEU A 460 -18.44 -0.37 -4.77
N ARG A 461 -19.01 0.54 -4.00
CA ARG A 461 -18.87 0.60 -2.53
C ARG A 461 -19.47 -0.61 -1.80
N SER A 462 -20.34 -1.39 -2.45
CA SER A 462 -20.86 -2.62 -1.84
C SER A 462 -19.80 -3.72 -1.68
N ILE A 463 -18.67 -3.60 -2.36
CA ILE A 463 -17.46 -4.44 -2.28
C ILE A 463 -17.72 -5.95 -2.55
N SER A 464 -18.95 -6.32 -2.83
CA SER A 464 -19.37 -7.71 -3.04
C SER A 464 -20.05 -7.89 -4.38
N PHE A 465 -19.40 -8.63 -5.25
CA PHE A 465 -19.97 -8.98 -6.56
C PHE A 465 -21.29 -9.75 -6.42
N ALA A 466 -21.42 -10.62 -5.44
CA ALA A 466 -22.66 -11.35 -5.16
C ALA A 466 -23.83 -10.41 -4.84
N ARG A 467 -23.59 -9.38 -4.00
CA ARG A 467 -24.59 -8.35 -3.67
C ARG A 467 -25.00 -7.50 -4.88
N ILE A 468 -24.04 -7.19 -5.76
CA ILE A 468 -24.30 -6.45 -7.01
C ILE A 468 -25.24 -7.28 -7.90
N LEU A 469 -24.95 -8.55 -8.08
CA LEU A 469 -25.78 -9.45 -8.88
C LEU A 469 -27.17 -9.61 -8.29
N GLU A 470 -27.29 -9.83 -7.00
CA GLU A 470 -28.58 -9.97 -6.31
C GLU A 470 -29.46 -8.74 -6.53
N LYS A 471 -28.93 -7.53 -6.34
CA LYS A 471 -29.65 -6.27 -6.59
C LYS A 471 -30.09 -6.15 -8.05
N ARG A 472 -29.23 -6.49 -9.00
CA ARG A 472 -29.54 -6.41 -10.45
C ARG A 472 -30.56 -7.45 -10.90
N VAL A 473 -30.48 -8.69 -10.38
CA VAL A 473 -31.45 -9.76 -10.65
C VAL A 473 -32.80 -9.38 -10.07
N ASN A 474 -32.87 -8.97 -8.81
CA ASN A 474 -34.09 -8.54 -8.14
C ASN A 474 -34.70 -7.27 -8.77
N GLY A 475 -33.86 -6.32 -9.21
CA GLY A 475 -34.30 -5.14 -9.95
C GLY A 475 -34.90 -5.46 -11.30
N LYS A 476 -34.32 -6.39 -12.08
CA LYS A 476 -34.89 -6.87 -13.35
C LYS A 476 -36.18 -7.65 -13.14
N TRP A 477 -36.30 -8.40 -12.05
CA TRP A 477 -37.53 -9.13 -11.70
C TRP A 477 -38.67 -8.19 -11.35
N LYS A 478 -38.42 -7.13 -10.56
CA LYS A 478 -39.39 -6.08 -10.24
C LYS A 478 -39.84 -5.30 -11.50
N ALA A 479 -38.88 -4.96 -12.37
CA ALA A 479 -39.22 -4.25 -13.62
C ALA A 479 -40.00 -5.12 -14.63
N LYS A 480 -39.83 -6.44 -14.62
CA LYS A 480 -40.61 -7.38 -15.44
C LYS A 480 -42.01 -7.65 -14.88
N ASN A 481 -42.17 -7.64 -13.55
CA ASN A 481 -43.43 -7.97 -12.87
C ASN A 481 -44.19 -6.73 -12.37
N GLY A 482 -43.66 -5.53 -12.55
CA GLY A 482 -44.33 -4.25 -12.20
C GLY A 482 -45.18 -3.64 -13.32
N LYS A 483 -45.50 -4.42 -14.35
CA LYS A 483 -46.52 -4.07 -15.33
C LYS A 483 -47.70 -5.04 -15.13
N PHE A 484 -48.48 -4.75 -14.11
CA PHE A 484 -49.88 -5.15 -13.96
C PHE A 484 -50.66 -3.97 -13.49
#